data_37b6916401bc4bb89e243f4eca63e58c
#
_entry.id   37b6916401bc4bb89e243f4eca63e58c
#
_cell.length_a   1.000
_cell.length_b   1.000
_cell.length_c   1.000
_cell.angle_alpha   90.00
_cell.angle_beta   90.00
_cell.angle_gamma   90.00
#
_symmetry.space_group_name_H-M   'P 1'
#
loop_
_entity.id
_entity.type
_entity.pdbx_description
1 polymer ?
#
loop_
_entity_poly.entity_id
_entity_poly.type
_entity_poly.pdbx_seq_one_letter_code
_entity_poly.pdbx_strand_id
1 'polypeptide(L)'
;MKKLFYSLLALTLVSCGSKKQTPIDREALVNRNSPQVTAFDSLASLSVGNGEFAYTVDATGLQTYPELYTKGVPLGTQSQWGWHEFTNPEAYKHEETLKDYDFGRGRMEPYSVQFNEAGRQKEAANWFRVNPHRLHLGMVGFDFGRDSSSLSQITDVKQTLDLWKGAVNSNFKLNGTPVEVQTVCHPEADMLAAVVRSAAHPAVNFRFPYPTGGHCDDACKWDANDRHSTTIVSQDGQQVVLKRTLDATTYYVTIRWEGKALFGEKDKNYFVLTPEEDTLAFTCAFTPEGASTETATAVQTEQKAAEYWTAFWKNGAAVDFSACTDTRAKELERRVVLSQYLLAIQCAGTTPPQETGLTYNSWFGKFHLEMIWWHQAQFALWNRAELLDRTLGWYETV
;
A
#
# COMPACT_ATOMS: atom_id res chain seq x y z
N MET A 1 -76.78 -46.10 11.53
CA MET A 1 -75.84 -45.76 12.61
C MET A 1 -74.44 -45.89 12.05
N LYS A 2 -73.82 -44.75 11.66
CA LYS A 2 -72.45 -44.69 11.11
C LYS A 2 -71.56 -44.13 12.24
N LYS A 3 -70.62 -44.94 12.72
CA LYS A 3 -69.62 -44.51 13.70
C LYS A 3 -68.48 -43.83 12.95
N LEU A 4 -68.21 -42.54 13.25
CA LEU A 4 -67.11 -41.75 12.77
C LEU A 4 -65.93 -42.03 13.69
N PHE A 5 -64.84 -42.56 13.11
CA PHE A 5 -63.54 -42.69 13.79
C PHE A 5 -62.74 -41.39 13.54
N TYR A 6 -62.44 -40.62 14.58
CA TYR A 6 -61.49 -39.54 14.56
C TYR A 6 -60.12 -40.11 14.93
N SER A 7 -59.24 -40.19 13.95
CA SER A 7 -57.81 -40.45 14.21
C SER A 7 -57.09 -39.11 14.54
N LEU A 8 -56.66 -38.98 15.77
CA LEU A 8 -55.89 -37.87 16.26
C LEU A 8 -54.46 -38.11 15.81
N LEU A 9 -53.95 -37.33 14.80
CA LEU A 9 -52.58 -37.35 14.34
C LEU A 9 -51.78 -36.38 15.25
N ALA A 10 -51.04 -36.93 16.22
CA ALA A 10 -50.16 -36.16 17.05
C ALA A 10 -48.91 -35.78 16.23
N LEU A 11 -48.82 -34.53 15.74
CA LEU A 11 -47.60 -33.97 15.20
C LEU A 11 -46.62 -33.71 16.34
N THR A 12 -45.64 -34.56 16.51
CA THR A 12 -44.44 -34.26 17.32
C THR A 12 -43.60 -33.22 16.58
N LEU A 13 -43.68 -31.97 16.98
CA LEU A 13 -42.76 -30.93 16.63
C LEU A 13 -41.40 -31.27 17.24
N VAL A 14 -40.50 -31.87 16.45
CA VAL A 14 -39.10 -31.94 16.80
C VAL A 14 -38.55 -30.52 16.70
N SER A 15 -38.54 -29.82 17.83
CA SER A 15 -37.80 -28.58 17.99
C SER A 15 -36.33 -28.92 17.84
N CYS A 16 -35.75 -28.71 16.64
CA CYS A 16 -34.33 -28.58 16.51
C CYS A 16 -33.91 -27.36 17.34
N GLY A 17 -33.48 -27.60 18.58
CA GLY A 17 -32.85 -26.60 19.41
C GLY A 17 -31.63 -26.08 18.63
N SER A 18 -31.79 -24.93 17.99
CA SER A 18 -30.64 -24.20 17.44
C SER A 18 -29.70 -23.92 18.62
N LYS A 19 -28.57 -24.65 18.68
CA LYS A 19 -27.47 -24.24 19.56
C LYS A 19 -27.24 -22.77 19.28
N LYS A 20 -27.44 -21.90 20.28
CA LYS A 20 -27.07 -20.50 20.16
C LYS A 20 -25.62 -20.49 19.72
N GLN A 21 -25.40 -20.10 18.49
CA GLN A 21 -24.04 -19.96 17.95
C GLN A 21 -23.36 -18.88 18.76
N THR A 22 -22.26 -19.22 19.41
CA THR A 22 -21.46 -18.23 20.14
C THR A 22 -20.97 -17.19 19.11
N PRO A 23 -21.14 -15.90 19.37
CA PRO A 23 -20.59 -14.87 18.48
C PRO A 23 -19.10 -15.08 18.27
N ILE A 24 -18.64 -14.83 17.05
CA ILE A 24 -17.19 -14.89 16.72
C ILE A 24 -16.46 -13.83 17.55
N ASP A 25 -15.44 -14.26 18.30
CA ASP A 25 -14.47 -13.35 18.89
C ASP A 25 -13.55 -12.83 17.78
N ARG A 26 -13.91 -11.66 17.24
CA ARG A 26 -13.26 -11.08 16.07
C ARG A 26 -11.83 -10.62 16.37
N GLU A 27 -11.55 -10.14 17.58
CA GLU A 27 -10.21 -9.74 17.99
C GLU A 27 -9.29 -10.95 18.09
N ALA A 28 -9.72 -12.03 18.75
CA ALA A 28 -8.95 -13.26 18.80
C ALA A 28 -8.75 -13.89 17.41
N LEU A 29 -9.79 -13.84 16.53
CA LEU A 29 -9.69 -14.27 15.13
C LEU A 29 -8.61 -13.51 14.36
N VAL A 30 -8.63 -12.19 14.40
CA VAL A 30 -7.70 -11.35 13.65
C VAL A 30 -6.28 -11.48 14.19
N ASN A 31 -6.11 -11.42 15.52
CA ASN A 31 -4.80 -11.45 16.17
C ASN A 31 -4.05 -12.76 15.93
N ARG A 32 -4.73 -13.93 15.95
CA ARG A 32 -4.06 -15.23 15.68
C ARG A 32 -3.61 -15.39 14.22
N ASN A 33 -4.10 -14.53 13.31
CA ASN A 33 -3.75 -14.53 11.89
C ASN A 33 -2.79 -13.39 11.50
N SER A 34 -2.31 -12.60 12.47
CA SER A 34 -1.32 -11.54 12.26
C SER A 34 0.00 -12.11 11.75
N PRO A 35 0.50 -11.66 10.57
CA PRO A 35 1.76 -12.14 10.01
C PRO A 35 2.97 -11.82 10.89
N GLN A 36 3.93 -12.74 10.92
CA GLN A 36 5.20 -12.57 11.63
C GLN A 36 6.36 -12.86 10.67
N VAL A 37 7.41 -12.03 10.75
CA VAL A 37 8.64 -12.13 9.97
C VAL A 37 9.82 -12.13 10.93
N THR A 38 10.77 -13.06 10.74
CA THR A 38 11.95 -13.21 11.62
C THR A 38 13.28 -13.08 10.90
N ALA A 39 13.25 -12.77 9.61
CA ALA A 39 14.42 -12.55 8.76
C ALA A 39 14.05 -11.65 7.59
N PHE A 40 15.04 -11.11 6.88
CA PHE A 40 14.80 -10.46 5.59
C PHE A 40 14.40 -11.51 4.57
N ASP A 41 13.19 -11.39 4.05
CA ASP A 41 12.61 -12.25 3.02
C ASP A 41 11.95 -11.38 1.96
N SER A 42 12.47 -11.43 0.74
CA SER A 42 11.98 -10.61 -0.38
C SER A 42 10.52 -10.87 -0.76
N LEU A 43 9.94 -11.99 -0.35
CA LEU A 43 8.54 -12.35 -0.61
C LEU A 43 7.61 -12.05 0.58
N ALA A 44 8.16 -11.59 1.71
CA ALA A 44 7.43 -11.40 2.96
C ALA A 44 7.46 -9.94 3.48
N SER A 45 7.59 -8.95 2.59
CA SER A 45 7.44 -7.54 2.95
C SER A 45 6.02 -7.27 3.48
N LEU A 46 5.93 -6.44 4.53
CA LEU A 46 4.65 -6.07 5.12
C LEU A 46 4.24 -4.66 4.67
N SER A 47 2.95 -4.36 4.69
CA SER A 47 2.44 -3.08 4.22
C SER A 47 1.42 -2.48 5.19
N VAL A 48 1.42 -1.15 5.25
CA VAL A 48 0.35 -0.34 5.84
C VAL A 48 -0.26 0.56 4.77
N GLY A 49 -1.52 0.95 4.92
CA GLY A 49 -2.20 1.79 3.93
C GLY A 49 -3.62 2.09 4.33
N ASN A 50 -4.31 2.90 3.50
CA ASN A 50 -5.69 3.35 3.74
C ASN A 50 -6.62 3.15 2.52
N GLY A 51 -6.11 2.53 1.45
CA GLY A 51 -6.83 2.31 0.19
C GLY A 51 -6.46 3.33 -0.90
N GLU A 52 -6.05 4.53 -0.53
CA GLU A 52 -5.59 5.59 -1.44
C GLU A 52 -4.07 5.77 -1.42
N PHE A 53 -3.46 5.45 -0.29
CA PHE A 53 -2.02 5.45 -0.06
C PHE A 53 -1.58 4.14 0.58
N ALA A 54 -0.42 3.63 0.16
CA ALA A 54 0.17 2.45 0.75
C ALA A 54 1.70 2.54 0.82
N TYR A 55 2.24 1.96 1.89
CA TYR A 55 3.65 1.96 2.23
C TYR A 55 4.10 0.56 2.63
N THR A 56 5.03 -0.02 1.86
CA THR A 56 5.55 -1.37 2.09
C THR A 56 6.92 -1.28 2.75
N VAL A 57 7.14 -2.06 3.79
CA VAL A 57 8.34 -2.02 4.62
C VAL A 57 9.14 -3.32 4.55
N ASP A 58 10.44 -3.23 4.77
CA ASP A 58 11.30 -4.38 5.03
C ASP A 58 11.26 -4.80 6.51
N ALA A 59 12.11 -5.74 6.89
CA ALA A 59 12.15 -6.29 8.23
C ALA A 59 12.59 -5.28 9.31
N THR A 60 13.12 -4.11 8.94
CA THR A 60 13.41 -3.02 9.88
C THR A 60 12.19 -2.19 10.28
N GLY A 61 11.05 -2.37 9.59
CA GLY A 61 9.85 -1.57 9.79
C GLY A 61 9.78 -0.30 8.96
N LEU A 62 10.83 0.01 8.20
CA LEU A 62 10.91 1.09 7.22
C LEU A 62 11.38 0.52 5.86
N GLN A 63 11.91 1.36 4.95
CA GLN A 63 12.41 0.97 3.63
C GLN A 63 13.93 1.10 3.57
N THR A 64 14.63 0.30 4.36
CA THR A 64 16.08 0.42 4.56
C THR A 64 16.87 -0.26 3.45
N TYR A 65 16.45 -1.46 3.02
CA TYR A 65 17.15 -2.31 2.06
C TYR A 65 16.28 -2.69 0.85
N PRO A 66 15.83 -1.72 0.04
CA PRO A 66 14.94 -2.02 -1.10
C PRO A 66 15.57 -2.96 -2.12
N GLU A 67 16.90 -2.99 -2.25
CA GLU A 67 17.62 -3.84 -3.20
C GLU A 67 17.38 -5.34 -2.94
N LEU A 68 17.13 -5.72 -1.68
CA LEU A 68 16.82 -7.11 -1.31
C LEU A 68 15.44 -7.56 -1.81
N TYR A 69 14.54 -6.61 -2.09
CA TYR A 69 13.13 -6.86 -2.43
C TYR A 69 12.81 -6.68 -3.91
N THR A 70 13.71 -6.15 -4.72
CA THR A 70 13.47 -5.85 -6.15
C THR A 70 13.02 -7.04 -6.98
N LYS A 71 13.45 -8.26 -6.63
CA LYS A 71 13.08 -9.51 -7.32
C LYS A 71 11.94 -10.28 -6.64
N GLY A 72 11.39 -9.74 -5.56
CA GLY A 72 10.29 -10.31 -4.80
C GLY A 72 9.08 -9.42 -4.80
N VAL A 73 8.68 -8.94 -3.63
CA VAL A 73 7.65 -7.90 -3.45
C VAL A 73 8.37 -6.58 -3.13
N PRO A 74 8.59 -5.70 -4.12
CA PRO A 74 9.35 -4.47 -3.96
C PRO A 74 8.75 -3.57 -2.88
N LEU A 75 9.64 -2.81 -2.22
CA LEU A 75 9.21 -1.79 -1.26
C LEU A 75 8.65 -0.61 -2.05
N GLY A 76 7.42 -0.21 -1.74
CA GLY A 76 6.71 0.85 -2.45
C GLY A 76 6.15 1.90 -1.50
N THR A 77 6.16 3.16 -1.94
CA THR A 77 5.42 4.28 -1.37
C THR A 77 4.61 4.88 -2.50
N GLN A 78 3.34 4.58 -2.55
CA GLN A 78 2.49 4.96 -3.68
C GLN A 78 1.15 5.49 -3.21
N SER A 79 0.61 6.44 -3.99
CA SER A 79 -0.72 6.98 -3.83
C SER A 79 -1.51 6.89 -5.14
N GLN A 80 -2.84 6.83 -5.02
CA GLN A 80 -3.72 6.79 -6.20
C GLN A 80 -3.55 7.99 -7.13
N TRP A 81 -3.16 9.18 -6.63
CA TRP A 81 -2.87 10.36 -7.44
C TRP A 81 -1.45 10.40 -8.02
N GLY A 82 -0.55 9.53 -7.56
CA GLY A 82 0.87 9.56 -7.92
C GLY A 82 1.13 9.09 -9.35
N TRP A 83 1.04 10.00 -10.31
CA TRP A 83 1.28 9.75 -11.73
C TRP A 83 2.38 10.66 -12.26
N HIS A 84 3.14 10.13 -13.22
CA HIS A 84 4.15 10.88 -13.96
C HIS A 84 4.02 10.63 -15.46
N GLU A 85 4.36 11.61 -16.24
CA GLU A 85 4.44 11.54 -17.69
C GLU A 85 5.79 12.06 -18.16
N PHE A 86 6.49 11.28 -18.96
CA PHE A 86 7.70 11.73 -19.62
C PHE A 86 7.36 12.80 -20.67
N THR A 87 8.32 13.69 -20.93
CA THR A 87 8.19 14.66 -22.01
C THR A 87 7.89 13.96 -23.34
N ASN A 88 7.14 14.63 -24.20
CA ASN A 88 6.79 14.16 -25.55
C ASN A 88 7.52 14.99 -26.63
N PRO A 89 8.84 14.80 -26.82
CA PRO A 89 9.63 15.61 -27.76
C PRO A 89 9.24 15.38 -29.22
N GLU A 90 8.71 14.19 -29.51
CA GLU A 90 8.27 13.82 -30.86
C GLU A 90 6.85 14.32 -31.18
N ALA A 91 6.19 14.96 -30.19
CA ALA A 91 4.83 15.48 -30.30
C ALA A 91 3.82 14.44 -30.81
N TYR A 92 3.92 13.18 -30.30
CA TYR A 92 2.97 12.12 -30.62
C TYR A 92 1.56 12.52 -30.23
N LYS A 93 0.60 12.19 -31.09
CA LYS A 93 -0.83 12.37 -30.86
C LYS A 93 -1.52 11.01 -30.78
N HIS A 94 -2.55 10.91 -29.97
CA HIS A 94 -3.30 9.67 -29.78
C HIS A 94 -3.90 9.16 -31.10
N GLU A 95 -4.40 10.06 -31.95
CA GLU A 95 -4.96 9.72 -33.27
C GLU A 95 -3.95 9.02 -34.19
N GLU A 96 -2.65 9.28 -34.00
CA GLU A 96 -1.58 8.61 -34.76
C GLU A 96 -1.46 7.12 -34.42
N THR A 97 -1.96 6.70 -33.26
CA THR A 97 -1.90 5.30 -32.84
C THR A 97 -2.97 4.44 -33.46
N LEU A 98 -4.02 5.04 -34.01
CA LEU A 98 -5.23 4.35 -34.44
C LEU A 98 -5.07 3.68 -35.80
N LYS A 99 -5.61 2.48 -35.93
CA LYS A 99 -5.76 1.71 -37.14
C LYS A 99 -7.14 1.08 -37.18
N ASP A 100 -7.79 1.13 -38.33
CA ASP A 100 -9.09 0.51 -38.51
C ASP A 100 -8.96 -1.01 -38.57
N TYR A 101 -9.75 -1.70 -37.80
CA TYR A 101 -9.88 -3.16 -37.80
C TYR A 101 -11.28 -3.57 -38.24
N ASP A 102 -11.35 -4.63 -39.09
CA ASP A 102 -12.62 -5.19 -39.55
C ASP A 102 -13.16 -6.18 -38.48
N PHE A 103 -14.26 -5.82 -37.85
CA PHE A 103 -15.00 -6.66 -36.91
C PHE A 103 -16.06 -7.53 -37.60
N GLY A 104 -16.04 -7.60 -38.94
CA GLY A 104 -16.98 -8.34 -39.74
C GLY A 104 -18.27 -7.58 -40.03
N ARG A 105 -19.03 -8.05 -41.02
CA ARG A 105 -20.29 -7.44 -41.49
C ARG A 105 -20.18 -5.98 -41.91
N GLY A 106 -18.99 -5.56 -42.35
CA GLY A 106 -18.71 -4.18 -42.77
C GLY A 106 -18.50 -3.20 -41.64
N ARG A 107 -18.32 -3.67 -40.40
CA ARG A 107 -18.03 -2.83 -39.26
C ARG A 107 -16.54 -2.63 -39.10
N MET A 108 -16.07 -1.43 -39.38
CA MET A 108 -14.70 -0.98 -39.16
C MET A 108 -14.65 -0.13 -37.88
N GLU A 109 -13.70 -0.42 -36.99
CA GLU A 109 -13.52 0.34 -35.73
C GLU A 109 -12.04 0.68 -35.55
N PRO A 110 -11.73 1.92 -35.14
CA PRO A 110 -10.34 2.32 -34.84
C PRO A 110 -9.89 1.83 -33.49
N TYR A 111 -8.75 1.15 -33.45
CA TYR A 111 -8.04 0.76 -32.22
C TYR A 111 -6.56 1.07 -32.34
N SER A 112 -5.91 1.28 -31.17
CA SER A 112 -4.47 1.45 -31.13
C SER A 112 -3.76 0.22 -31.68
N VAL A 113 -2.73 0.46 -32.49
CA VAL A 113 -1.92 -0.60 -33.07
C VAL A 113 -1.23 -1.45 -32.02
N GLN A 114 -1.02 -2.72 -32.36
CA GLN A 114 -0.33 -3.67 -31.52
C GLN A 114 1.18 -3.58 -31.69
N PHE A 115 1.94 -4.29 -30.84
CA PHE A 115 3.40 -4.27 -30.80
C PHE A 115 4.11 -4.67 -32.10
N ASN A 116 3.45 -5.39 -32.96
CA ASN A 116 4.04 -5.92 -34.20
C ASN A 116 4.11 -4.89 -35.33
N GLU A 117 3.45 -3.75 -35.20
CA GLU A 117 3.53 -2.68 -36.18
C GLU A 117 4.92 -2.03 -36.18
N ALA A 118 5.24 -1.23 -37.18
CA ALA A 118 6.52 -0.55 -37.31
C ALA A 118 6.35 0.95 -37.56
N GLY A 119 7.42 1.72 -37.38
CA GLY A 119 7.46 3.16 -37.64
C GLY A 119 6.75 4.01 -36.58
N ARG A 120 6.50 5.28 -36.94
CA ARG A 120 6.00 6.33 -36.04
C ARG A 120 4.69 5.96 -35.34
N GLN A 121 3.80 5.24 -36.00
CA GLN A 121 2.53 4.80 -35.42
C GLN A 121 2.75 3.90 -34.20
N LYS A 122 3.69 2.94 -34.30
CA LYS A 122 4.08 2.08 -33.16
C LYS A 122 4.79 2.89 -32.07
N GLU A 123 5.65 3.80 -32.43
CA GLU A 123 6.38 4.64 -31.49
C GLU A 123 5.40 5.50 -30.66
N ALA A 124 4.42 6.12 -31.34
CA ALA A 124 3.34 6.85 -30.68
C ALA A 124 2.53 5.93 -29.74
N ALA A 125 2.12 4.74 -30.21
CA ALA A 125 1.38 3.79 -29.39
C ALA A 125 2.17 3.33 -28.17
N ASN A 126 3.47 3.10 -28.30
CA ASN A 126 4.33 2.76 -27.16
C ASN A 126 4.47 3.93 -26.18
N TRP A 127 4.59 5.17 -26.67
CA TRP A 127 4.65 6.36 -25.82
C TRP A 127 3.37 6.49 -24.97
N PHE A 128 2.18 6.40 -25.58
CA PHE A 128 0.90 6.45 -24.87
C PHE A 128 0.67 5.23 -23.95
N ARG A 129 1.27 4.08 -24.26
CA ARG A 129 1.21 2.91 -23.38
C ARG A 129 2.00 3.12 -22.11
N VAL A 130 3.18 3.73 -22.19
CA VAL A 130 4.02 4.05 -21.03
C VAL A 130 3.42 5.20 -20.22
N ASN A 131 2.87 6.23 -20.87
CA ASN A 131 2.48 7.49 -20.25
C ASN A 131 0.95 7.65 -20.12
N PRO A 132 0.47 8.22 -19.02
CA PRO A 132 1.18 8.36 -17.76
C PRO A 132 1.48 7.01 -17.11
N HIS A 133 2.46 6.97 -16.20
CA HIS A 133 2.81 5.77 -15.43
C HIS A 133 2.83 6.06 -13.93
N ARG A 134 2.78 4.99 -13.12
CA ARG A 134 2.77 5.11 -11.67
C ARG A 134 4.08 5.69 -11.15
N LEU A 135 3.97 6.61 -10.20
CA LEU A 135 5.10 7.28 -9.56
C LEU A 135 5.35 6.68 -8.18
N HIS A 136 6.59 6.24 -7.93
CA HIS A 136 7.07 5.97 -6.58
C HIS A 136 7.37 7.29 -5.87
N LEU A 137 6.68 7.58 -4.77
CA LEU A 137 6.70 8.90 -4.12
C LEU A 137 7.98 9.18 -3.32
N GLY A 138 8.78 8.16 -3.04
CA GLY A 138 10.01 8.26 -2.26
C GLY A 138 10.14 7.13 -1.26
N MET A 139 11.34 6.87 -0.81
CA MET A 139 11.63 5.87 0.21
C MET A 139 11.98 6.54 1.53
N VAL A 140 11.45 5.97 2.60
CA VAL A 140 11.75 6.35 3.99
C VAL A 140 12.36 5.14 4.67
N GLY A 141 13.64 5.20 5.02
CA GLY A 141 14.38 4.08 5.59
C GLY A 141 15.42 4.53 6.60
N PHE A 142 16.12 3.60 7.24
CA PHE A 142 17.27 3.97 8.05
C PHE A 142 18.48 4.32 7.17
N ASP A 143 19.32 5.23 7.64
CA ASP A 143 20.56 5.64 6.99
C ASP A 143 21.75 4.79 7.45
N PHE A 144 21.73 3.49 7.13
CA PHE A 144 22.82 2.54 7.46
C PHE A 144 23.87 2.40 6.36
N GLY A 145 23.82 3.25 5.33
CA GLY A 145 24.59 3.12 4.10
C GLY A 145 23.69 2.75 2.91
N ARG A 146 24.23 2.85 1.70
CA ARG A 146 23.47 2.62 0.46
C ARG A 146 23.56 1.20 -0.07
N ASP A 147 24.36 0.37 0.57
CA ASP A 147 24.56 -1.02 0.18
C ASP A 147 24.14 -1.98 1.28
N SER A 148 24.00 -3.24 0.92
CA SER A 148 23.64 -4.30 1.86
C SER A 148 24.79 -4.72 2.78
N SER A 149 25.95 -4.07 2.76
CA SER A 149 27.10 -4.40 3.63
C SER A 149 26.76 -4.21 5.10
N SER A 150 25.87 -3.23 5.41
CA SER A 150 25.37 -2.97 6.75
C SER A 150 24.37 -4.02 7.26
N LEU A 151 23.88 -4.92 6.39
CA LEU A 151 22.92 -5.96 6.80
C LEU A 151 23.47 -6.88 7.90
N SER A 152 24.78 -7.13 7.90
CA SER A 152 25.45 -7.92 8.95
C SER A 152 25.40 -7.29 10.35
N GLN A 153 25.09 -5.98 10.44
CA GLN A 153 24.93 -5.25 11.68
C GLN A 153 23.56 -5.48 12.34
N ILE A 154 22.62 -6.08 11.57
CA ILE A 154 21.25 -6.32 12.04
C ILE A 154 21.08 -7.79 12.43
N THR A 155 20.63 -8.01 13.65
CA THR A 155 20.38 -9.34 14.21
C THR A 155 19.06 -9.36 14.96
N ASP A 156 18.61 -10.56 15.35
CA ASP A 156 17.44 -10.80 16.20
C ASP A 156 16.14 -10.16 15.67
N VAL A 157 15.94 -10.20 14.36
CA VAL A 157 14.76 -9.64 13.69
C VAL A 157 13.49 -10.34 14.15
N LYS A 158 12.52 -9.55 14.60
CA LYS A 158 11.15 -9.97 14.89
C LYS A 158 10.20 -8.87 14.48
N GLN A 159 9.42 -9.11 13.46
CA GLN A 159 8.43 -8.16 12.95
C GLN A 159 7.03 -8.79 12.95
N THR A 160 6.02 -8.00 13.27
CA THR A 160 4.62 -8.42 13.30
C THR A 160 3.76 -7.33 12.67
N LEU A 161 2.90 -7.70 11.74
CA LEU A 161 1.79 -6.85 11.31
C LEU A 161 0.60 -7.11 12.25
N ASP A 162 0.36 -6.19 13.18
CA ASP A 162 -0.85 -6.18 14.00
C ASP A 162 -2.03 -5.78 13.13
N LEU A 163 -2.74 -6.78 12.61
CA LEU A 163 -3.90 -6.56 11.72
C LEU A 163 -5.05 -5.84 12.43
N TRP A 164 -5.20 -6.04 13.75
CA TRP A 164 -6.27 -5.43 14.52
C TRP A 164 -6.13 -3.92 14.63
N LYS A 165 -4.88 -3.44 14.63
CA LYS A 165 -4.54 -2.01 14.75
C LYS A 165 -4.00 -1.40 13.45
N GLY A 166 -3.70 -2.21 12.44
CA GLY A 166 -3.08 -1.76 11.19
C GLY A 166 -1.66 -1.23 11.37
N ALA A 167 -0.90 -1.84 12.28
CA ALA A 167 0.44 -1.40 12.66
C ALA A 167 1.50 -2.47 12.38
N VAL A 168 2.63 -2.08 11.79
CA VAL A 168 3.83 -2.93 11.72
C VAL A 168 4.72 -2.61 12.93
N ASN A 169 5.00 -3.63 13.73
CA ASN A 169 5.89 -3.56 14.87
C ASN A 169 7.14 -4.38 14.57
N SER A 170 8.30 -3.72 14.54
CA SER A 170 9.60 -4.33 14.21
C SER A 170 10.56 -4.18 15.35
N ASN A 171 11.21 -5.27 15.73
CA ASN A 171 12.24 -5.31 16.74
C ASN A 171 13.46 -5.99 16.14
N PHE A 172 14.63 -5.40 16.31
CA PHE A 172 15.90 -5.96 15.89
C PHE A 172 17.04 -5.39 16.73
N LYS A 173 18.26 -5.88 16.55
CA LYS A 173 19.45 -5.25 17.13
C LYS A 173 20.31 -4.64 16.02
N LEU A 174 20.74 -3.41 16.21
CA LEU A 174 21.75 -2.74 15.39
C LEU A 174 23.07 -2.74 16.15
N ASN A 175 24.07 -3.48 15.66
CA ASN A 175 25.36 -3.66 16.36
C ASN A 175 25.20 -4.08 17.83
N GLY A 176 24.22 -4.95 18.10
CA GLY A 176 23.92 -5.42 19.46
C GLY A 176 22.98 -4.52 20.28
N THR A 177 22.72 -3.27 19.85
CA THR A 177 21.81 -2.35 20.54
C THR A 177 20.36 -2.58 20.06
N PRO A 178 19.38 -2.75 20.95
CA PRO A 178 17.98 -2.92 20.57
C PRO A 178 17.42 -1.72 19.83
N VAL A 179 16.62 -1.99 18.80
CA VAL A 179 15.83 -1.01 18.04
C VAL A 179 14.39 -1.50 17.98
N GLU A 180 13.47 -0.66 18.38
CA GLU A 180 12.03 -0.89 18.27
C GLU A 180 11.44 0.12 17.30
N VAL A 181 10.67 -0.35 16.34
CA VAL A 181 10.02 0.49 15.31
C VAL A 181 8.56 0.13 15.24
N GLN A 182 7.71 1.14 15.31
CA GLN A 182 6.30 1.01 15.02
C GLN A 182 5.95 1.91 13.83
N THR A 183 5.30 1.34 12.82
CA THR A 183 4.94 2.03 11.58
C THR A 183 3.45 1.86 11.30
N VAL A 184 2.77 2.96 11.02
CA VAL A 184 1.33 3.00 10.69
C VAL A 184 1.07 3.95 9.51
N CYS A 185 -0.08 3.79 8.87
CA CYS A 185 -0.63 4.73 7.90
C CYS A 185 -1.80 5.51 8.51
N HIS A 186 -1.88 6.81 8.24
CA HIS A 186 -3.05 7.61 8.60
C HIS A 186 -4.28 7.12 7.81
N PRO A 187 -5.45 6.95 8.44
CA PRO A 187 -6.62 6.36 7.76
C PRO A 187 -7.24 7.24 6.67
N GLU A 188 -6.99 8.55 6.67
CA GLU A 188 -7.65 9.53 5.78
C GLU A 188 -6.67 10.46 5.06
N ALA A 189 -5.36 10.29 5.25
CA ALA A 189 -4.33 11.09 4.60
C ALA A 189 -3.22 10.21 4.05
N ASP A 190 -2.58 10.65 2.98
CA ASP A 190 -1.41 10.00 2.39
C ASP A 190 -0.19 10.27 3.27
N MET A 191 -0.20 9.68 4.44
CA MET A 191 0.78 9.93 5.49
C MET A 191 1.15 8.66 6.22
N LEU A 192 2.45 8.37 6.25
CA LEU A 192 3.01 7.39 7.16
C LEU A 192 3.39 8.07 8.49
N ALA A 193 3.35 7.32 9.57
CA ALA A 193 3.90 7.70 10.86
C ALA A 193 4.76 6.57 11.41
N ALA A 194 5.88 6.93 12.02
CA ALA A 194 6.75 5.96 12.67
C ALA A 194 7.26 6.47 14.01
N VAL A 195 7.40 5.54 14.94
CA VAL A 195 8.07 5.76 16.23
C VAL A 195 9.22 4.79 16.34
N VAL A 196 10.42 5.31 16.47
CA VAL A 196 11.68 4.56 16.63
C VAL A 196 12.22 4.77 18.04
N ARG A 197 12.53 3.67 18.73
CA ARG A 197 13.13 3.72 20.08
C ARG A 197 14.44 2.93 20.08
N SER A 198 15.55 3.62 20.36
CA SER A 198 16.86 2.99 20.46
C SER A 198 17.92 3.95 21.03
N ALA A 199 18.77 3.46 21.93
CA ALA A 199 19.98 4.15 22.33
C ALA A 199 21.07 4.22 21.25
N ALA A 200 20.86 3.55 20.09
CA ALA A 200 21.76 3.67 18.94
C ALA A 200 21.48 4.92 18.08
N HIS A 201 20.39 5.65 18.36
CA HIS A 201 19.96 6.85 17.65
C HIS A 201 20.00 6.71 16.13
N PRO A 202 19.38 5.67 15.53
CA PRO A 202 19.47 5.44 14.10
C PRO A 202 18.84 6.58 13.31
N ALA A 203 19.60 7.17 12.40
CA ALA A 203 19.11 8.23 11.53
C ALA A 203 18.15 7.67 10.46
N VAL A 204 17.14 8.44 10.10
CA VAL A 204 16.15 8.10 9.07
C VAL A 204 16.43 8.90 7.80
N ASN A 205 16.47 8.22 6.65
CA ASN A 205 16.63 8.85 5.36
C ASN A 205 15.30 9.00 4.62
N PHE A 206 15.23 10.04 3.80
CA PHE A 206 14.17 10.32 2.84
C PHE A 206 14.84 10.49 1.48
N ARG A 207 14.65 9.52 0.59
CA ARG A 207 15.29 9.54 -0.72
C ARG A 207 14.28 9.37 -1.85
N PHE A 208 14.53 10.02 -2.93
CA PHE A 208 13.55 10.18 -3.99
C PHE A 208 14.12 9.70 -5.32
N PRO A 209 13.54 8.67 -5.96
CA PRO A 209 13.96 8.20 -7.26
C PRO A 209 13.39 9.07 -8.39
N TYR A 210 13.98 8.94 -9.59
CA TYR A 210 13.31 9.25 -10.84
C TYR A 210 12.52 8.01 -11.30
N PRO A 211 11.34 8.15 -11.94
CA PRO A 211 10.58 7.00 -12.39
C PRO A 211 11.24 6.26 -13.54
N THR A 212 11.04 4.95 -13.61
CA THR A 212 11.53 4.10 -14.70
C THR A 212 10.63 4.18 -15.92
N GLY A 213 9.32 4.36 -15.75
CA GLY A 213 8.31 4.12 -16.76
C GLY A 213 8.24 2.65 -17.19
N GLY A 214 8.71 1.75 -16.33
CA GLY A 214 8.75 0.31 -16.59
C GLY A 214 7.38 -0.35 -16.56
N HIS A 215 7.27 -1.49 -17.25
CA HIS A 215 6.03 -2.25 -17.31
C HIS A 215 5.68 -2.90 -15.97
N CYS A 216 6.65 -3.55 -15.33
CA CYS A 216 6.54 -4.18 -14.02
C CYS A 216 7.91 -4.09 -13.32
N ASP A 217 8.06 -3.19 -12.38
CA ASP A 217 9.28 -3.00 -11.62
C ASP A 217 9.00 -2.22 -10.31
N ASP A 218 10.05 -1.81 -9.59
CA ASP A 218 9.95 -0.98 -8.38
C ASP A 218 9.73 0.51 -8.68
N ALA A 219 9.64 0.90 -9.95
CA ALA A 219 9.49 2.26 -10.44
C ALA A 219 10.62 3.23 -9.99
N CYS A 220 11.79 2.71 -9.59
CA CYS A 220 12.88 3.48 -9.01
C CYS A 220 14.13 3.49 -9.88
N LYS A 221 14.46 4.63 -10.48
CA LYS A 221 15.71 4.88 -11.19
C LYS A 221 16.62 5.79 -10.38
N TRP A 222 17.55 5.19 -9.64
CA TRP A 222 18.43 5.90 -8.69
C TRP A 222 19.60 6.62 -9.33
N ASP A 223 20.00 6.26 -10.54
CA ASP A 223 21.13 6.84 -11.30
C ASP A 223 20.73 8.05 -12.15
N ALA A 224 19.50 8.54 -12.03
CA ALA A 224 18.97 9.65 -12.83
C ALA A 224 18.81 10.96 -12.04
N ASN A 225 19.67 11.19 -11.04
CA ASN A 225 19.58 12.35 -10.14
C ASN A 225 19.67 13.72 -10.83
N ASP A 226 20.13 13.78 -12.09
CA ASP A 226 20.18 15.02 -12.87
C ASP A 226 18.87 15.38 -13.58
N ARG A 227 17.93 14.45 -13.63
CA ARG A 227 16.63 14.60 -14.31
C ARG A 227 15.52 15.12 -13.41
N HIS A 228 15.75 15.21 -12.11
CA HIS A 228 14.77 15.63 -11.13
C HIS A 228 15.43 16.37 -9.96
N SER A 229 14.62 17.07 -9.18
CA SER A 229 15.12 17.79 -8.01
C SER A 229 14.15 17.69 -6.83
N THR A 230 14.74 17.76 -5.64
CA THR A 230 14.04 17.95 -4.38
C THR A 230 14.57 19.22 -3.73
N THR A 231 13.70 20.16 -3.44
CA THR A 231 14.09 21.41 -2.80
C THR A 231 13.38 21.61 -1.48
N ILE A 232 14.06 22.13 -0.47
CA ILE A 232 13.42 22.56 0.78
C ILE A 232 12.65 23.85 0.49
N VAL A 233 11.32 23.80 0.63
CA VAL A 233 10.43 24.98 0.47
C VAL A 233 10.36 25.77 1.75
N SER A 234 10.27 25.06 2.88
CA SER A 234 10.30 25.66 4.22
C SER A 234 10.87 24.66 5.21
N GLN A 235 11.55 25.19 6.22
CA GLN A 235 11.99 24.43 7.39
C GLN A 235 11.82 25.36 8.60
N ASP A 236 10.96 24.92 9.53
CA ASP A 236 10.65 25.68 10.74
C ASP A 236 10.43 24.73 11.91
N GLY A 237 11.21 24.93 12.97
CA GLY A 237 11.14 24.09 14.17
C GLY A 237 11.32 22.59 13.84
N GLN A 238 10.27 21.82 14.09
CA GLN A 238 10.24 20.37 13.90
C GLN A 238 9.47 19.98 12.63
N GLN A 239 9.50 20.82 11.62
CA GLN A 239 8.84 20.57 10.35
C GLN A 239 9.74 20.97 9.18
N VAL A 240 9.69 20.19 8.11
CA VAL A 240 10.24 20.56 6.79
C VAL A 240 9.22 20.23 5.70
N VAL A 241 9.16 21.08 4.69
CA VAL A 241 8.40 20.85 3.47
C VAL A 241 9.35 20.77 2.30
N LEU A 242 9.34 19.64 1.62
CA LEU A 242 10.10 19.39 0.41
C LEU A 242 9.18 19.51 -0.81
N LYS A 243 9.67 20.12 -1.87
CA LYS A 243 9.05 20.11 -3.20
C LYS A 243 9.83 19.19 -4.12
N ARG A 244 9.13 18.23 -4.69
CA ARG A 244 9.66 17.36 -5.73
C ARG A 244 9.28 17.90 -7.10
N THR A 245 10.24 17.87 -8.04
CA THR A 245 10.03 18.26 -9.44
C THR A 245 10.64 17.22 -10.37
N LEU A 246 9.81 16.64 -11.24
CA LEU A 246 10.17 15.61 -12.21
C LEU A 246 9.48 15.96 -13.53
N ASP A 247 10.23 16.38 -14.53
CA ASP A 247 9.66 16.89 -15.79
C ASP A 247 8.57 17.95 -15.51
N ALA A 248 7.32 17.72 -15.93
CA ALA A 248 6.18 18.59 -15.63
C ALA A 248 5.46 18.25 -14.31
N THR A 249 5.82 17.14 -13.68
CA THR A 249 5.16 16.68 -12.44
C THR A 249 5.81 17.33 -11.23
N THR A 250 4.97 17.82 -10.31
CA THR A 250 5.42 18.31 -9.00
C THR A 250 4.53 17.72 -7.91
N TYR A 251 5.13 17.47 -6.74
CA TYR A 251 4.41 17.12 -5.52
C TYR A 251 5.21 17.55 -4.29
N TYR A 252 4.61 17.44 -3.12
CA TYR A 252 5.21 17.90 -1.89
C TYR A 252 5.29 16.78 -0.86
N VAL A 253 6.33 16.86 -0.02
CA VAL A 253 6.53 15.95 1.10
C VAL A 253 6.69 16.80 2.37
N THR A 254 5.79 16.60 3.31
CA THR A 254 5.84 17.28 4.61
C THR A 254 6.29 16.29 5.67
N ILE A 255 7.42 16.56 6.28
CA ILE A 255 7.99 15.75 7.35
C ILE A 255 7.88 16.54 8.65
N ARG A 256 7.29 15.93 9.68
CA ARG A 256 7.21 16.48 11.04
C ARG A 256 7.79 15.48 12.02
N TRP A 257 8.43 15.95 13.06
CA TRP A 257 8.96 15.10 14.12
C TRP A 257 8.75 15.69 15.48
N GLU A 258 8.84 14.86 16.50
CA GLU A 258 8.79 15.21 17.91
C GLU A 258 10.15 14.92 18.55
N GLY A 259 10.52 15.67 19.60
CA GLY A 259 11.83 15.55 20.26
C GLY A 259 12.92 16.32 19.50
N LYS A 260 14.19 16.05 19.87
CA LYS A 260 15.34 16.72 19.27
C LYS A 260 15.91 15.88 18.15
N ALA A 261 15.96 16.47 16.96
CA ALA A 261 16.57 15.86 15.79
C ALA A 261 17.06 16.95 14.82
N LEU A 262 18.07 16.63 14.04
CA LEU A 262 18.62 17.48 12.98
C LEU A 262 18.18 16.97 11.61
N PHE A 263 17.57 17.84 10.82
CA PHE A 263 17.21 17.54 9.42
C PHE A 263 18.14 18.25 8.47
N GLY A 264 18.64 17.54 7.45
CA GLY A 264 19.52 18.11 6.44
C GLY A 264 19.61 17.29 5.17
N GLU A 265 20.03 17.94 4.09
CA GLU A 265 20.38 17.29 2.83
C GLU A 265 21.76 16.63 2.96
N LYS A 266 21.83 15.33 2.69
CA LYS A 266 23.08 14.55 2.71
C LYS A 266 23.68 14.40 1.32
N ASP A 267 22.81 14.28 0.31
CA ASP A 267 23.18 14.19 -1.10
C ASP A 267 21.98 14.60 -1.95
N LYS A 268 22.16 14.75 -3.25
CA LYS A 268 21.10 15.14 -4.19
C LYS A 268 19.89 14.21 -4.09
N ASN A 269 18.74 14.78 -3.82
CA ASN A 269 17.47 14.05 -3.59
C ASN A 269 17.52 13.06 -2.40
N TYR A 270 18.40 13.29 -1.44
CA TYR A 270 18.65 12.44 -0.29
C TYR A 270 18.77 13.29 0.99
N PHE A 271 17.83 13.16 1.90
CA PHE A 271 17.73 13.91 3.15
C PHE A 271 17.80 12.97 4.34
N VAL A 272 18.27 13.47 5.47
CA VAL A 272 18.43 12.67 6.68
C VAL A 272 17.88 13.43 7.88
N LEU A 273 17.13 12.73 8.72
CA LEU A 273 16.70 13.15 10.03
C LEU A 273 17.47 12.35 11.09
N THR A 274 18.36 13.05 11.81
CA THR A 274 19.26 12.44 12.81
C THR A 274 18.74 12.75 14.20
N PRO A 275 18.25 11.75 14.96
CA PRO A 275 17.78 11.97 16.34
C PRO A 275 18.94 12.22 17.30
N GLU A 276 18.71 13.07 18.31
CA GLU A 276 19.61 13.32 19.43
C GLU A 276 19.11 12.66 20.74
N GLU A 277 17.97 11.95 20.67
CA GLU A 277 17.30 11.30 21.80
C GLU A 277 16.99 9.83 21.45
N ASP A 278 16.78 8.99 22.47
CA ASP A 278 16.48 7.56 22.31
C ASP A 278 15.15 7.29 21.60
N THR A 279 14.29 8.30 21.46
CA THR A 279 13.00 8.20 20.77
C THR A 279 12.93 9.24 19.66
N LEU A 280 12.68 8.76 18.42
CA LEU A 280 12.30 9.57 17.27
C LEU A 280 10.88 9.20 16.87
N ALA A 281 9.96 10.15 17.02
CA ALA A 281 8.60 10.03 16.48
C ALA A 281 8.45 11.01 15.30
N PHE A 282 8.01 10.52 14.14
CA PHE A 282 7.86 11.37 12.96
C PHE A 282 6.68 10.96 12.08
N THR A 283 6.19 11.92 11.31
CA THR A 283 5.23 11.71 10.22
C THR A 283 5.85 12.17 8.90
N CYS A 284 5.45 11.51 7.79
CA CYS A 284 5.84 11.87 6.45
C CYS A 284 4.59 11.82 5.55
N ALA A 285 4.10 12.98 5.15
CA ALA A 285 2.90 13.13 4.34
C ALA A 285 3.26 13.52 2.91
N PHE A 286 2.55 12.95 1.94
CA PHE A 286 2.71 13.20 0.51
C PHE A 286 1.47 13.88 -0.04
N THR A 287 1.62 14.97 -0.77
CA THR A 287 0.50 15.77 -1.31
C THR A 287 0.78 16.22 -2.74
N PRO A 288 -0.21 16.21 -3.63
CA PRO A 288 -0.03 16.71 -4.99
C PRO A 288 0.20 18.23 -5.03
N GLU A 289 -0.36 18.96 -4.07
CA GLU A 289 -0.33 20.42 -4.02
C GLU A 289 0.00 20.93 -2.61
N GLY A 290 1.09 21.69 -2.49
CA GLY A 290 1.48 22.38 -1.26
C GLY A 290 1.80 21.46 -0.07
N ALA A 291 2.05 22.07 1.07
CA ALA A 291 2.32 21.35 2.31
C ALA A 291 1.07 20.62 2.81
N SER A 292 1.25 19.47 3.45
CA SER A 292 0.15 18.74 4.10
C SER A 292 -0.51 19.59 5.19
N THR A 293 -1.84 19.65 5.17
CA THR A 293 -2.66 20.25 6.21
C THR A 293 -2.93 19.33 7.38
N GLU A 294 -2.70 18.02 7.24
CA GLU A 294 -2.79 17.08 8.36
C GLU A 294 -1.65 17.35 9.35
N THR A 295 -1.99 17.50 10.61
CA THR A 295 -1.06 17.89 11.70
C THR A 295 -0.96 16.83 12.79
N ALA A 296 -1.63 15.68 12.63
CA ALA A 296 -1.55 14.61 13.62
C ALA A 296 -0.09 14.20 13.84
N THR A 297 0.28 14.04 15.10
CA THR A 297 1.58 13.49 15.51
C THR A 297 1.66 12.00 15.20
N ALA A 298 2.85 11.40 15.35
CA ALA A 298 2.99 9.96 15.13
C ALA A 298 2.09 9.15 16.09
N VAL A 299 2.03 9.54 17.35
CA VAL A 299 1.18 8.88 18.37
C VAL A 299 -0.32 9.07 18.06
N GLN A 300 -0.72 10.27 17.62
CA GLN A 300 -2.12 10.51 17.24
C GLN A 300 -2.50 9.73 15.97
N THR A 301 -1.57 9.59 15.03
CA THR A 301 -1.78 8.77 13.82
C THR A 301 -1.92 7.28 14.18
N GLU A 302 -1.10 6.77 15.10
CA GLU A 302 -1.25 5.42 15.64
C GLU A 302 -2.64 5.19 16.24
N GLN A 303 -3.12 6.13 17.05
CA GLN A 303 -4.43 6.05 17.66
C GLN A 303 -5.54 6.04 16.59
N LYS A 304 -5.50 6.96 15.63
CA LYS A 304 -6.48 7.02 14.52
C LYS A 304 -6.46 5.72 13.69
N ALA A 305 -5.29 5.17 13.38
CA ALA A 305 -5.16 3.89 12.67
C ALA A 305 -5.78 2.74 13.46
N ALA A 306 -5.48 2.65 14.77
CA ALA A 306 -6.03 1.62 15.64
C ALA A 306 -7.56 1.71 15.77
N GLU A 307 -8.12 2.91 15.85
CA GLU A 307 -9.57 3.14 15.89
C GLU A 307 -10.23 2.71 14.55
N TYR A 308 -9.65 3.11 13.41
CA TYR A 308 -10.13 2.72 12.08
C TYR A 308 -10.13 1.20 11.89
N TRP A 309 -8.99 0.53 12.13
CA TRP A 309 -8.87 -0.91 11.91
C TRP A 309 -9.70 -1.72 12.90
N THR A 310 -9.79 -1.30 14.15
CA THR A 310 -10.69 -1.92 15.12
C THR A 310 -12.15 -1.83 14.66
N ALA A 311 -12.58 -0.69 14.13
CA ALA A 311 -13.92 -0.51 13.58
C ALA A 311 -14.12 -1.37 12.32
N PHE A 312 -13.13 -1.43 11.42
CA PHE A 312 -13.14 -2.27 10.22
C PHE A 312 -13.38 -3.75 10.59
N TRP A 313 -12.67 -4.28 11.57
CA TRP A 313 -12.79 -5.68 11.97
C TRP A 313 -14.06 -5.97 12.78
N LYS A 314 -14.56 -5.03 13.56
CA LYS A 314 -15.84 -5.16 14.29
C LYS A 314 -17.04 -5.19 13.35
N ASN A 315 -16.93 -4.55 12.19
CA ASN A 315 -17.96 -4.53 11.15
C ASN A 315 -17.70 -5.57 10.06
N GLY A 316 -18.62 -5.67 9.10
CA GLY A 316 -18.53 -6.63 8.01
C GLY A 316 -18.74 -8.08 8.41
N ALA A 317 -18.53 -9.00 7.47
CA ALA A 317 -18.60 -10.42 7.70
C ALA A 317 -17.28 -10.99 8.23
N ALA A 318 -17.33 -12.13 8.91
CA ALA A 318 -16.17 -12.86 9.38
C ALA A 318 -16.44 -14.37 9.32
N VAL A 319 -15.37 -15.16 9.17
CA VAL A 319 -15.40 -16.61 9.29
C VAL A 319 -14.38 -17.05 10.33
N ASP A 320 -14.76 -18.00 11.17
CA ASP A 320 -13.90 -18.58 12.20
C ASP A 320 -13.82 -20.08 12.00
N PHE A 321 -12.63 -20.58 11.69
CA PHE A 321 -12.36 -22.00 11.50
C PHE A 321 -11.69 -22.67 12.70
N SER A 322 -11.62 -22.00 13.86
CA SER A 322 -10.97 -22.54 15.07
C SER A 322 -11.52 -23.90 15.53
N ALA A 323 -12.80 -24.17 15.27
CA ALA A 323 -13.43 -25.44 15.59
C ALA A 323 -13.33 -26.49 14.46
N CYS A 324 -12.71 -26.14 13.31
CA CYS A 324 -12.57 -27.07 12.19
C CYS A 324 -11.41 -28.04 12.44
N THR A 325 -11.64 -29.31 12.20
CA THR A 325 -10.64 -30.38 12.38
C THR A 325 -9.78 -30.63 11.13
N ASP A 326 -10.12 -30.02 9.99
CA ASP A 326 -9.29 -30.11 8.78
C ASP A 326 -8.00 -29.30 8.97
N THR A 327 -6.86 -29.94 8.75
CA THR A 327 -5.54 -29.32 8.95
C THR A 327 -5.29 -28.08 8.05
N ARG A 328 -6.00 -27.98 6.92
CA ARG A 328 -5.92 -26.85 5.98
C ARG A 328 -6.70 -25.61 6.44
N ALA A 329 -7.65 -25.79 7.37
CA ALA A 329 -8.56 -24.73 7.80
C ALA A 329 -7.82 -23.52 8.38
N LYS A 330 -6.76 -23.74 9.17
CA LYS A 330 -5.94 -22.68 9.74
C LYS A 330 -5.30 -21.79 8.66
N GLU A 331 -4.74 -22.40 7.62
CA GLU A 331 -4.11 -21.66 6.52
C GLU A 331 -5.16 -20.94 5.66
N LEU A 332 -6.33 -21.54 5.44
CA LEU A 332 -7.43 -20.87 4.75
C LEU A 332 -7.92 -19.66 5.52
N GLU A 333 -8.10 -19.77 6.84
CA GLU A 333 -8.50 -18.66 7.69
C GLU A 333 -7.50 -17.51 7.63
N ARG A 334 -6.19 -17.83 7.75
CA ARG A 334 -5.12 -16.83 7.62
C ARG A 334 -5.19 -16.09 6.29
N ARG A 335 -5.37 -16.81 5.18
CA ARG A 335 -5.50 -16.20 3.85
C ARG A 335 -6.72 -15.29 3.76
N VAL A 336 -7.85 -15.72 4.26
CA VAL A 336 -9.09 -14.93 4.26
C VAL A 336 -8.90 -13.62 5.05
N VAL A 337 -8.38 -13.70 6.28
CA VAL A 337 -8.17 -12.51 7.12
C VAL A 337 -7.15 -11.58 6.49
N LEU A 338 -5.99 -12.10 6.09
CA LEU A 338 -4.92 -11.28 5.49
C LEU A 338 -5.37 -10.64 4.17
N SER A 339 -6.13 -11.36 3.32
CA SER A 339 -6.63 -10.81 2.06
C SER A 339 -7.60 -9.65 2.28
N GLN A 340 -8.48 -9.71 3.29
CA GLN A 340 -9.35 -8.59 3.62
C GLN A 340 -8.56 -7.33 3.98
N TYR A 341 -7.49 -7.47 4.77
CA TYR A 341 -6.60 -6.36 5.11
C TYR A 341 -5.89 -5.82 3.86
N LEU A 342 -5.22 -6.69 3.10
CA LEU A 342 -4.43 -6.27 1.93
C LEU A 342 -5.28 -5.60 0.86
N LEU A 343 -6.48 -6.11 0.60
CA LEU A 343 -7.39 -5.48 -0.36
C LEU A 343 -7.89 -4.12 0.16
N ALA A 344 -8.14 -3.99 1.47
CA ALA A 344 -8.56 -2.71 2.04
C ALA A 344 -7.47 -1.65 1.93
N ILE A 345 -6.19 -1.98 2.17
CA ILE A 345 -5.10 -1.00 2.08
C ILE A 345 -4.69 -0.66 0.65
N GLN A 346 -5.00 -1.51 -0.34
CA GLN A 346 -4.49 -1.36 -1.71
C GLN A 346 -5.56 -1.11 -2.76
N CYS A 347 -6.83 -1.45 -2.48
CA CYS A 347 -7.88 -1.47 -3.51
C CYS A 347 -9.15 -0.71 -3.10
N ALA A 348 -9.17 -0.04 -1.94
CA ALA A 348 -10.34 0.65 -1.41
C ALA A 348 -10.30 2.17 -1.59
N GLY A 349 -9.56 2.66 -2.58
CA GLY A 349 -9.48 4.09 -2.92
C GLY A 349 -10.67 4.60 -3.72
N THR A 350 -10.63 5.89 -4.07
CA THR A 350 -11.64 6.55 -4.92
C THR A 350 -11.37 6.36 -6.41
N THR A 351 -10.22 5.79 -6.79
CA THR A 351 -9.89 5.37 -8.15
C THR A 351 -9.52 3.90 -8.18
N PRO A 352 -9.77 3.18 -9.29
CA PRO A 352 -9.37 1.77 -9.38
C PRO A 352 -7.84 1.63 -9.30
N PRO A 353 -7.34 0.65 -8.53
CA PRO A 353 -5.90 0.44 -8.41
C PRO A 353 -5.34 -0.21 -9.68
N GLN A 354 -4.01 -0.23 -9.79
CA GLN A 354 -3.31 -1.03 -10.80
C GLN A 354 -3.53 -2.54 -10.56
N GLU A 355 -3.16 -3.37 -11.52
CA GLU A 355 -3.45 -4.82 -11.50
C GLU A 355 -3.00 -5.54 -10.23
N THR A 356 -1.85 -5.19 -9.68
CA THR A 356 -1.28 -5.83 -8.48
C THR A 356 -1.64 -5.14 -7.17
N GLY A 357 -2.55 -4.18 -7.19
CA GLY A 357 -2.82 -3.30 -6.05
C GLY A 357 -1.87 -2.09 -6.03
N LEU A 358 -1.98 -1.26 -5.00
CA LEU A 358 -1.36 0.06 -5.00
C LEU A 358 0.18 0.03 -4.83
N THR A 359 0.73 -0.96 -4.10
CA THR A 359 2.15 -0.92 -3.68
C THR A 359 3.15 -1.47 -4.69
N TYR A 360 2.71 -2.16 -5.73
CA TYR A 360 3.59 -2.74 -6.73
C TYR A 360 3.27 -2.23 -8.13
N ASN A 361 4.25 -1.59 -8.79
CA ASN A 361 4.06 -1.10 -10.15
C ASN A 361 3.96 -2.27 -11.15
N SER A 362 2.77 -2.45 -11.72
CA SER A 362 2.52 -3.39 -12.82
C SER A 362 1.69 -2.73 -13.90
N TRP A 363 1.90 -3.15 -15.15
CA TRP A 363 1.23 -2.57 -16.31
C TRP A 363 1.28 -1.04 -16.34
N PHE A 364 2.47 -0.48 -16.00
CA PHE A 364 2.70 0.97 -15.89
C PHE A 364 1.84 1.65 -14.80
N GLY A 365 1.27 0.90 -13.88
CA GLY A 365 0.35 1.41 -12.87
C GLY A 365 -1.08 1.63 -13.34
N LYS A 366 -1.42 1.25 -14.57
CA LYS A 366 -2.78 1.42 -15.13
C LYS A 366 -3.72 0.35 -14.61
N PHE A 367 -5.00 0.70 -14.47
CA PHE A 367 -6.02 -0.26 -14.07
C PHE A 367 -6.44 -1.15 -15.26
N HIS A 368 -7.00 -2.31 -14.92
CA HIS A 368 -7.63 -3.22 -15.85
C HIS A 368 -9.06 -3.48 -15.41
N LEU A 369 -10.03 -3.27 -16.29
CA LEU A 369 -11.45 -3.35 -15.93
C LEU A 369 -11.86 -4.71 -15.34
N GLU A 370 -11.30 -5.81 -15.83
CA GLU A 370 -11.55 -7.15 -15.31
C GLU A 370 -11.15 -7.31 -13.84
N MET A 371 -10.19 -6.50 -13.35
CA MET A 371 -9.69 -6.59 -12.00
C MET A 371 -10.68 -6.07 -10.94
N ILE A 372 -11.76 -5.38 -11.33
CA ILE A 372 -12.82 -4.97 -10.39
C ILE A 372 -13.40 -6.18 -9.65
N TRP A 373 -13.50 -7.32 -10.33
CA TRP A 373 -13.98 -8.57 -9.72
C TRP A 373 -13.06 -9.04 -8.60
N TRP A 374 -11.76 -9.00 -8.83
CA TRP A 374 -10.75 -9.49 -7.89
C TRP A 374 -10.48 -8.49 -6.77
N HIS A 375 -10.41 -7.21 -7.08
CA HIS A 375 -10.05 -6.16 -6.14
C HIS A 375 -11.23 -5.72 -5.26
N GLN A 376 -12.42 -5.54 -5.82
CA GLN A 376 -13.46 -4.75 -5.18
C GLN A 376 -14.80 -5.47 -4.98
N ALA A 377 -15.22 -6.37 -5.89
CA ALA A 377 -16.51 -7.05 -5.78
C ALA A 377 -16.61 -7.85 -4.46
N GLN A 378 -15.50 -8.36 -3.94
CA GLN A 378 -15.45 -9.07 -2.67
C GLN A 378 -15.84 -8.19 -1.46
N PHE A 379 -15.68 -6.85 -1.53
CA PHE A 379 -16.12 -5.98 -0.43
C PHE A 379 -17.63 -6.11 -0.17
N ALA A 380 -18.43 -6.18 -1.22
CA ALA A 380 -19.88 -6.42 -1.08
C ALA A 380 -20.17 -7.78 -0.44
N LEU A 381 -19.44 -8.85 -0.80
CA LEU A 381 -19.58 -10.18 -0.23
C LEU A 381 -19.23 -10.22 1.27
N TRP A 382 -18.30 -9.37 1.71
CA TRP A 382 -17.90 -9.24 3.10
C TRP A 382 -18.71 -8.17 3.86
N ASN A 383 -19.83 -7.70 3.31
CA ASN A 383 -20.69 -6.67 3.90
C ASN A 383 -19.93 -5.37 4.18
N ARG A 384 -19.13 -4.93 3.19
CA ARG A 384 -18.35 -3.69 3.15
C ARG A 384 -18.55 -2.99 1.79
N ALA A 385 -19.81 -2.93 1.33
CA ALA A 385 -20.14 -2.36 0.02
C ALA A 385 -19.68 -0.90 -0.13
N GLU A 386 -19.61 -0.17 0.98
CA GLU A 386 -19.11 1.20 1.01
C GLU A 386 -17.66 1.35 0.49
N LEU A 387 -16.84 0.31 0.60
CA LEU A 387 -15.48 0.33 0.05
C LEU A 387 -15.47 0.10 -1.48
N LEU A 388 -16.43 -0.64 -2.01
CA LEU A 388 -16.65 -0.73 -3.47
C LEU A 388 -17.22 0.59 -4.01
N ASP A 389 -18.22 1.16 -3.32
CA ASP A 389 -18.91 2.37 -3.76
C ASP A 389 -17.96 3.57 -3.94
N ARG A 390 -16.88 3.64 -3.15
CA ARG A 390 -15.87 4.71 -3.28
C ARG A 390 -15.33 4.86 -4.70
N THR A 391 -15.09 3.75 -5.40
CA THR A 391 -14.48 3.75 -6.74
C THR A 391 -15.50 3.95 -7.86
N LEU A 392 -16.80 3.68 -7.62
CA LEU A 392 -17.80 3.66 -8.69
C LEU A 392 -17.93 5.02 -9.39
N GLY A 393 -17.83 6.13 -8.65
CA GLY A 393 -17.88 7.47 -9.22
C GLY A 393 -16.80 7.76 -10.26
N TRP A 394 -15.62 7.10 -10.17
CA TRP A 394 -14.56 7.26 -11.16
C TRP A 394 -15.00 6.77 -12.55
N TYR A 395 -15.76 5.68 -12.64
CA TYR A 395 -16.24 5.11 -13.91
C TYR A 395 -17.25 6.01 -14.63
N GLU A 396 -17.81 7.01 -13.96
CA GLU A 396 -18.70 8.01 -14.57
C GLU A 396 -17.92 9.16 -15.23
N THR A 397 -16.61 9.25 -14.96
CA THR A 397 -15.74 10.34 -15.44
C THR A 397 -14.89 9.99 -16.65
N VAL A 398 -14.88 8.72 -17.06
CA VAL A 398 -14.03 8.16 -18.15
C VAL A 398 -14.82 7.62 -19.31
#